data_6c97b9df1a57b5166629521e20707268
#
_entry.id   6c97b9df1a57b5166629521e20707268
#
_cell.length_a   1.000
_cell.length_b   1.000
_cell.length_c   1.000
_cell.angle_alpha   90.00
_cell.angle_beta   90.00
_cell.angle_gamma   90.00
#
_symmetry.space_group_name_H-M   'P 1'
#
loop_
_entity.id
_entity.type
_entity.pdbx_description
1 polymer ?
#
loop_
_entity_poly.entity_id
_entity_poly.type
_entity_poly.pdbx_seq_one_letter_code
_entity_poly.pdbx_strand_id
1 'polypeptide(L)'
;MKIYVDYDDCLCETARAFTGLAERLFGKRVPYEEVRFFNLQESFGLTDEEYELLMTEGHREEVILSYEETPGASATLNEWIDRGYEVTIITGRPQSSYGPSRRWLDEHGLERITMYCLNKYGRDAFIKDSDFGLELEDYYRMEFDYAVEDSPMAFHFFDHLPELKVLVYDRPWNQNYELSDDGYFRCFNWEQIRERVGME
;
A
#
# COMPACT_ATOMS: atom_id res chain seq x y z
N MET A 1 13.03 7.57 14.74
CA MET A 1 11.64 7.52 14.28
C MET A 1 11.47 6.34 13.37
N LYS A 2 10.45 5.51 13.59
CA LYS A 2 10.13 4.31 12.84
C LYS A 2 8.83 4.54 12.07
N ILE A 3 8.84 4.31 10.77
CA ILE A 3 7.71 4.64 9.89
C ILE A 3 7.32 3.41 9.08
N TYR A 4 6.06 3.00 9.22
CA TYR A 4 5.40 2.04 8.36
C TYR A 4 4.88 2.73 7.11
N VAL A 5 5.02 2.10 5.94
CA VAL A 5 4.45 2.59 4.68
C VAL A 5 3.82 1.42 3.93
N ASP A 6 2.55 1.56 3.54
CA ASP A 6 1.95 0.62 2.60
C ASP A 6 2.49 0.85 1.18
N TYR A 7 2.37 -0.16 0.33
CA TYR A 7 2.90 -0.12 -1.03
C TYR A 7 1.86 0.39 -2.03
N ASP A 8 0.73 -0.32 -2.13
CA ASP A 8 -0.30 -0.06 -3.12
C ASP A 8 -1.08 1.21 -2.79
N ASP A 9 -1.25 2.07 -3.78
CA ASP A 9 -1.97 3.33 -3.65
C ASP A 9 -1.42 4.31 -2.57
N CYS A 10 -0.29 3.95 -1.95
CA CYS A 10 0.56 4.85 -1.16
C CYS A 10 1.82 5.24 -1.92
N LEU A 11 2.58 4.27 -2.46
CA LEU A 11 3.82 4.50 -3.22
C LEU A 11 3.59 4.54 -4.72
N CYS A 12 2.67 3.74 -5.23
CA CYS A 12 2.34 3.67 -6.65
C CYS A 12 0.83 3.66 -6.88
N GLU A 13 0.40 4.09 -8.05
CA GLU A 13 -0.99 4.26 -8.46
C GLU A 13 -1.60 2.90 -8.94
N THR A 14 -1.64 1.90 -8.05
CA THR A 14 -2.06 0.52 -8.39
C THR A 14 -3.51 0.47 -8.85
N ALA A 15 -4.46 1.04 -8.10
CA ALA A 15 -5.87 1.00 -8.47
C ALA A 15 -6.13 1.74 -9.80
N ARG A 16 -5.39 2.81 -10.09
CA ARG A 16 -5.45 3.50 -11.37
C ARG A 16 -4.98 2.59 -12.51
N ALA A 17 -3.91 1.84 -12.33
CA ALA A 17 -3.44 0.87 -13.33
C ALA A 17 -4.49 -0.26 -13.53
N PHE A 18 -5.14 -0.71 -12.45
CA PHE A 18 -6.19 -1.72 -12.51
C PHE A 18 -7.46 -1.25 -13.24
N THR A 19 -7.81 0.06 -13.23
CA THR A 19 -8.92 0.57 -14.07
C THR A 19 -8.63 0.34 -15.55
N GLY A 20 -7.42 0.66 -16.01
CA GLY A 20 -6.99 0.42 -17.38
C GLY A 20 -6.91 -1.07 -17.75
N LEU A 21 -6.50 -1.91 -16.79
CA LEU A 21 -6.42 -3.36 -16.98
C LEU A 21 -7.83 -3.98 -17.10
N ALA A 22 -8.78 -3.58 -16.25
CA ALA A 22 -10.16 -4.04 -16.30
C ALA A 22 -10.84 -3.65 -17.63
N GLU A 23 -10.60 -2.45 -18.15
CA GLU A 23 -11.08 -2.03 -19.46
C GLU A 23 -10.51 -2.91 -20.58
N ARG A 24 -9.18 -3.19 -20.55
CA ARG A 24 -8.54 -4.03 -21.59
C ARG A 24 -9.00 -5.48 -21.57
N LEU A 25 -9.14 -6.07 -20.38
CA LEU A 25 -9.46 -7.50 -20.24
C LEU A 25 -10.96 -7.78 -20.42
N PHE A 26 -11.83 -6.91 -19.92
CA PHE A 26 -13.26 -7.20 -19.78
C PHE A 26 -14.16 -6.15 -20.43
N GLY A 27 -13.59 -5.08 -21.01
CA GLY A 27 -14.37 -3.94 -21.52
C GLY A 27 -15.07 -3.13 -20.44
N LYS A 28 -14.72 -3.33 -19.17
CA LYS A 28 -15.32 -2.63 -18.02
C LYS A 28 -14.58 -1.33 -17.77
N ARG A 29 -15.23 -0.24 -18.12
CA ARG A 29 -14.68 1.11 -17.94
C ARG A 29 -15.24 1.73 -16.68
N VAL A 30 -14.43 1.81 -15.64
CA VAL A 30 -14.72 2.50 -14.38
C VAL A 30 -13.67 3.59 -14.21
N PRO A 31 -14.06 4.88 -14.22
CA PRO A 31 -13.14 5.98 -13.90
C PRO A 31 -12.53 5.78 -12.50
N TYR A 32 -11.26 6.13 -12.34
CA TYR A 32 -10.57 5.98 -11.06
C TYR A 32 -11.34 6.66 -9.89
N GLU A 33 -11.89 7.83 -10.14
CA GLU A 33 -12.65 8.62 -9.17
C GLU A 33 -13.97 7.95 -8.74
N GLU A 34 -14.40 6.91 -9.45
CA GLU A 34 -15.60 6.12 -9.18
C GLU A 34 -15.29 4.77 -8.51
N VAL A 35 -14.02 4.47 -8.21
CA VAL A 35 -13.61 3.28 -7.43
C VAL A 35 -14.00 3.49 -5.97
N ARG A 36 -15.22 3.09 -5.59
CA ARG A 36 -15.83 3.40 -4.27
C ARG A 36 -15.50 2.39 -3.18
N PHE A 37 -15.05 1.23 -3.55
CA PHE A 37 -14.76 0.15 -2.61
C PHE A 37 -13.29 -0.27 -2.73
N PHE A 38 -12.65 -0.54 -1.62
CA PHE A 38 -11.31 -1.12 -1.60
C PHE A 38 -11.28 -2.47 -2.33
N ASN A 39 -12.39 -3.24 -2.25
CA ASN A 39 -12.55 -4.44 -3.05
C ASN A 39 -12.82 -4.08 -4.52
N LEU A 40 -11.82 -4.26 -5.38
CA LEU A 40 -11.92 -3.95 -6.81
C LEU A 40 -12.93 -4.84 -7.55
N GLN A 41 -13.22 -6.05 -7.06
CA GLN A 41 -14.27 -6.90 -7.61
C GLN A 41 -15.61 -6.17 -7.57
N GLU A 42 -15.92 -5.58 -6.43
CA GLU A 42 -17.15 -4.82 -6.22
C GLU A 42 -17.14 -3.52 -7.03
N SER A 43 -16.05 -2.76 -6.97
CA SER A 43 -15.92 -1.48 -7.68
C SER A 43 -16.05 -1.62 -9.19
N PHE A 44 -15.55 -2.71 -9.78
CA PHE A 44 -15.60 -2.95 -11.23
C PHE A 44 -16.74 -3.86 -11.66
N GLY A 45 -17.53 -4.41 -10.71
CA GLY A 45 -18.61 -5.35 -10.99
C GLY A 45 -18.11 -6.62 -11.68
N LEU A 46 -17.03 -7.22 -11.18
CA LEU A 46 -16.39 -8.41 -11.74
C LEU A 46 -17.03 -9.70 -11.21
N THR A 47 -17.07 -10.75 -12.05
CA THR A 47 -17.28 -12.11 -11.55
C THR A 47 -16.05 -12.59 -10.78
N ASP A 48 -16.15 -13.73 -10.07
CA ASP A 48 -15.02 -14.30 -9.33
C ASP A 48 -13.87 -14.64 -10.30
N GLU A 49 -14.17 -15.22 -11.45
CA GLU A 49 -13.17 -15.57 -12.47
C GLU A 49 -12.51 -14.33 -13.09
N GLU A 50 -13.29 -13.27 -13.35
CA GLU A 50 -12.75 -12.01 -13.86
C GLU A 50 -11.85 -11.35 -12.81
N TYR A 51 -12.23 -11.40 -11.53
CA TYR A 51 -11.42 -10.85 -10.44
C TYR A 51 -10.10 -11.62 -10.26
N GLU A 52 -10.15 -12.96 -10.25
CA GLU A 52 -8.93 -13.78 -10.19
C GLU A 52 -7.99 -13.49 -11.37
N LEU A 53 -8.54 -13.34 -12.58
CA LEU A 53 -7.75 -13.00 -13.75
C LEU A 53 -7.16 -11.59 -13.63
N LEU A 54 -7.96 -10.60 -13.17
CA LEU A 54 -7.49 -9.24 -12.95
C LEU A 54 -6.30 -9.21 -11.98
N MET A 55 -6.43 -9.91 -10.85
CA MET A 55 -5.38 -9.97 -9.82
C MET A 55 -4.14 -10.68 -10.36
N THR A 56 -4.30 -11.77 -11.10
CA THR A 56 -3.19 -12.49 -11.73
C THR A 56 -2.44 -11.62 -12.73
N GLU A 57 -3.15 -10.98 -13.64
CA GLU A 57 -2.55 -10.11 -14.65
C GLU A 57 -1.94 -8.83 -14.04
N GLY A 58 -2.58 -8.25 -13.03
CA GLY A 58 -2.07 -7.07 -12.33
C GLY A 58 -0.77 -7.31 -11.57
N HIS A 59 -0.55 -8.54 -11.09
CA HIS A 59 0.69 -8.90 -10.39
C HIS A 59 1.80 -9.47 -11.29
N ARG A 60 1.63 -9.42 -12.62
CA ARG A 60 2.73 -9.74 -13.54
C ARG A 60 3.83 -8.70 -13.44
N GLU A 61 5.07 -9.15 -13.63
CA GLU A 61 6.26 -8.30 -13.53
C GLU A 61 6.16 -7.05 -14.41
N GLU A 62 5.80 -7.22 -15.69
CA GLU A 62 5.69 -6.11 -16.64
C GLU A 62 4.61 -5.10 -16.26
N VAL A 63 3.57 -5.54 -15.54
CA VAL A 63 2.49 -4.65 -15.07
C VAL A 63 2.94 -3.91 -13.82
N ILE A 64 3.54 -4.63 -12.85
CA ILE A 64 4.06 -4.01 -11.61
C ILE A 64 5.11 -2.93 -11.97
N LEU A 65 6.05 -3.23 -12.87
CA LEU A 65 7.08 -2.28 -13.29
C LEU A 65 6.52 -1.08 -14.07
N SER A 66 5.30 -1.18 -14.59
CA SER A 66 4.62 -0.07 -15.27
C SER A 66 3.80 0.85 -14.36
N TYR A 67 3.68 0.54 -13.07
CA TYR A 67 2.92 1.39 -12.15
C TYR A 67 3.58 2.76 -12.01
N GLU A 68 2.76 3.80 -12.16
CA GLU A 68 3.21 5.17 -11.93
C GLU A 68 3.47 5.39 -10.44
N GLU A 69 4.54 6.11 -10.12
CA GLU A 69 4.80 6.54 -8.76
C GLU A 69 3.73 7.53 -8.29
N THR A 70 3.27 7.37 -7.06
CA THR A 70 2.48 8.40 -6.39
C THR A 70 3.36 9.65 -6.19
N PRO A 71 2.97 10.83 -6.72
CA PRO A 71 3.84 12.00 -6.76
C PRO A 71 4.44 12.39 -5.41
N GLY A 72 5.76 12.40 -5.33
CA GLY A 72 6.52 12.80 -4.16
C GLY A 72 6.83 11.69 -3.17
N ALA A 73 6.38 10.45 -3.41
CA ALA A 73 6.61 9.30 -2.52
C ALA A 73 8.11 9.03 -2.34
N SER A 74 8.81 8.69 -3.42
CA SER A 74 10.24 8.34 -3.37
C SER A 74 11.11 9.46 -2.81
N ALA A 75 10.83 10.70 -3.19
CA ALA A 75 11.55 11.85 -2.69
C ALA A 75 11.41 12.00 -1.16
N THR A 76 10.19 11.84 -0.63
CA THR A 76 9.92 11.94 0.81
C THR A 76 10.57 10.79 1.58
N LEU A 77 10.46 9.56 1.07
CA LEU A 77 11.06 8.40 1.73
C LEU A 77 12.60 8.51 1.78
N ASN A 78 13.24 8.94 0.70
CA ASN A 78 14.69 9.17 0.69
C ASN A 78 15.09 10.28 1.66
N GLU A 79 14.32 11.38 1.74
CA GLU A 79 14.56 12.44 2.73
C GLU A 79 14.51 11.89 4.17
N TRP A 80 13.53 11.02 4.48
CA TRP A 80 13.42 10.41 5.81
C TRP A 80 14.60 9.50 6.14
N ILE A 81 15.05 8.68 5.18
CA ILE A 81 16.22 7.82 5.36
C ILE A 81 17.48 8.66 5.59
N ASP A 82 17.66 9.74 4.82
CA ASP A 82 18.81 10.64 4.97
C ASP A 82 18.80 11.38 6.32
N ARG A 83 17.63 11.56 6.93
CA ARG A 83 17.47 12.04 8.31
C ARG A 83 17.70 10.96 9.38
N GLY A 84 17.93 9.72 8.97
CA GLY A 84 18.15 8.59 9.88
C GLY A 84 16.87 7.97 10.42
N TYR A 85 15.72 8.17 9.75
CA TYR A 85 14.49 7.47 10.09
C TYR A 85 14.52 6.03 9.55
N GLU A 86 13.95 5.11 10.30
CA GLU A 86 13.77 3.72 9.90
C GLU A 86 12.44 3.57 9.18
N VAL A 87 12.50 3.46 7.86
CA VAL A 87 11.31 3.28 7.01
C VAL A 87 11.19 1.81 6.63
N THR A 88 10.01 1.24 6.84
CA THR A 88 9.70 -0.14 6.48
C THR A 88 8.44 -0.18 5.63
N ILE A 89 8.54 -0.79 4.45
CA ILE A 89 7.38 -1.06 3.59
C ILE A 89 6.78 -2.40 4.00
N ILE A 90 5.46 -2.42 4.29
CA ILE A 90 4.73 -3.65 4.61
C ILE A 90 3.49 -3.72 3.72
N THR A 91 3.55 -4.58 2.70
CA THR A 91 2.50 -4.72 1.69
C THR A 91 1.64 -5.95 1.90
N GLY A 92 0.36 -5.86 1.49
CA GLY A 92 -0.57 -6.99 1.39
C GLY A 92 -0.47 -7.76 0.07
N ARG A 93 0.50 -7.46 -0.78
CA ARG A 93 0.72 -8.17 -2.04
C ARG A 93 1.09 -9.63 -1.83
N PRO A 94 0.74 -10.52 -2.80
CA PRO A 94 1.20 -11.90 -2.75
C PRO A 94 2.72 -11.99 -2.77
N GLN A 95 3.29 -12.92 -2.00
CA GLN A 95 4.74 -13.12 -1.93
C GLN A 95 5.37 -13.42 -3.30
N SER A 96 4.60 -14.01 -4.22
CA SER A 96 5.05 -14.26 -5.60
C SER A 96 5.39 -12.97 -6.36
N SER A 97 4.84 -11.83 -5.95
CA SER A 97 5.11 -10.52 -6.55
C SER A 97 6.26 -9.75 -5.86
N TYR A 98 6.91 -10.35 -4.84
CA TYR A 98 7.98 -9.68 -4.10
C TYR A 98 9.13 -9.21 -5.01
N GLY A 99 9.65 -10.09 -5.86
CA GLY A 99 10.76 -9.77 -6.76
C GLY A 99 10.47 -8.57 -7.67
N PRO A 100 9.37 -8.60 -8.45
CA PRO A 100 8.94 -7.45 -9.24
C PRO A 100 8.70 -6.17 -8.41
N SER A 101 8.07 -6.28 -7.25
CA SER A 101 7.81 -5.13 -6.37
C SER A 101 9.12 -4.54 -5.83
N ARG A 102 10.09 -5.39 -5.44
CA ARG A 102 11.41 -4.95 -5.01
C ARG A 102 12.14 -4.22 -6.13
N ARG A 103 12.09 -4.78 -7.37
CA ARG A 103 12.70 -4.13 -8.54
C ARG A 103 12.08 -2.76 -8.80
N TRP A 104 10.75 -2.64 -8.72
CA TRP A 104 10.08 -1.34 -8.86
C TRP A 104 10.63 -0.31 -7.86
N LEU A 105 10.79 -0.70 -6.59
CA LEU A 105 11.37 0.17 -5.56
C LEU A 105 12.81 0.56 -5.90
N ASP A 106 13.63 -0.38 -6.37
CA ASP A 106 15.02 -0.14 -6.75
C ASP A 106 15.11 0.84 -7.93
N GLU A 107 14.24 0.70 -8.94
CA GLU A 107 14.16 1.62 -10.10
C GLU A 107 13.71 3.03 -9.72
N HIS A 108 13.04 3.19 -8.55
CA HIS A 108 12.63 4.46 -7.98
C HIS A 108 13.55 4.99 -6.88
N GLY A 109 14.78 4.40 -6.76
CA GLY A 109 15.79 4.85 -5.80
C GLY A 109 15.49 4.53 -4.34
N LEU A 110 14.70 3.49 -4.09
CA LEU A 110 14.28 3.04 -2.75
C LEU A 110 14.97 1.73 -2.33
N GLU A 111 16.15 1.43 -2.88
CA GLU A 111 16.91 0.21 -2.61
C GLU A 111 17.32 0.06 -1.14
N ARG A 112 17.41 1.16 -0.39
CA ARG A 112 17.78 1.18 1.03
C ARG A 112 16.64 0.79 1.97
N ILE A 113 15.39 0.69 1.47
CA ILE A 113 14.21 0.44 2.30
C ILE A 113 13.94 -1.05 2.38
N THR A 114 13.73 -1.55 3.58
CA THR A 114 13.27 -2.92 3.82
C THR A 114 11.80 -3.06 3.42
N MET A 115 11.47 -4.13 2.70
CA MET A 115 10.10 -4.46 2.33
C MET A 115 9.73 -5.86 2.81
N TYR A 116 8.54 -6.00 3.38
CA TYR A 116 7.93 -7.26 3.78
C TYR A 116 6.56 -7.46 3.13
N CYS A 117 6.23 -8.72 2.85
CA CYS A 117 4.88 -9.14 2.51
C CYS A 117 4.19 -9.67 3.77
N LEU A 118 3.07 -9.08 4.14
CA LEU A 118 2.21 -9.51 5.23
C LEU A 118 0.87 -9.97 4.65
N ASN A 119 0.39 -11.16 5.02
CA ASN A 119 -0.93 -11.61 4.56
C ASN A 119 -2.06 -10.82 5.26
N LYS A 120 -2.18 -9.53 4.91
CA LYS A 120 -3.18 -8.61 5.48
C LYS A 120 -4.63 -9.05 5.22
N TYR A 121 -4.88 -9.74 4.13
CA TYR A 121 -6.24 -9.95 3.62
C TYR A 121 -6.64 -11.43 3.53
N GLY A 122 -5.78 -12.34 3.96
CA GLY A 122 -6.04 -13.79 3.94
C GLY A 122 -6.21 -14.39 2.53
N ARG A 123 -5.67 -13.73 1.50
CA ARG A 123 -5.92 -14.07 0.09
C ARG A 123 -4.98 -15.13 -0.46
N ASP A 124 -3.83 -15.33 0.16
CA ASP A 124 -2.77 -16.18 -0.40
C ASP A 124 -2.27 -17.24 0.57
N ALA A 125 -1.77 -18.35 -0.02
CA ALA A 125 -0.93 -19.29 0.73
C ALA A 125 0.38 -18.59 1.11
N PHE A 126 0.50 -18.24 2.37
CA PHE A 126 1.70 -17.62 2.91
C PHE A 126 2.84 -18.65 2.94
N ILE A 127 3.96 -18.34 2.30
CA ILE A 127 5.16 -19.17 2.31
C ILE A 127 5.90 -18.86 3.61
N LYS A 128 5.86 -19.80 4.56
CA LYS A 128 6.67 -19.71 5.78
C LYS A 128 8.16 -19.75 5.42
N ASP A 129 8.97 -19.15 6.27
CA ASP A 129 10.43 -19.16 6.16
C ASP A 129 11.01 -18.43 4.93
N SER A 130 10.27 -17.50 4.32
CA SER A 130 10.86 -16.57 3.35
C SER A 130 11.46 -15.36 4.07
N ASP A 131 12.63 -14.89 3.62
CA ASP A 131 13.31 -13.70 4.21
C ASP A 131 12.50 -12.41 4.10
N PHE A 132 11.44 -12.40 3.28
CA PHE A 132 10.57 -11.27 3.01
C PHE A 132 9.11 -11.47 3.44
N GLY A 133 8.77 -12.65 3.93
CA GLY A 133 7.46 -12.94 4.53
C GLY A 133 7.44 -12.51 5.98
N LEU A 134 6.47 -11.65 6.36
CA LEU A 134 6.29 -11.22 7.74
C LEU A 134 5.14 -12.03 8.37
N GLU A 135 5.45 -12.81 9.40
CA GLU A 135 4.42 -13.48 10.20
C GLU A 135 3.71 -12.44 11.10
N LEU A 136 2.42 -12.67 11.35
CA LEU A 136 1.62 -11.77 12.19
C LEU A 136 2.23 -11.61 13.60
N GLU A 137 2.79 -12.67 14.17
CA GLU A 137 3.42 -12.61 15.48
C GLU A 137 4.64 -11.69 15.50
N ASP A 138 5.42 -11.66 14.42
CA ASP A 138 6.58 -10.78 14.29
C ASP A 138 6.15 -9.35 13.97
N TYR A 139 5.12 -9.18 13.14
CA TYR A 139 4.50 -7.88 12.88
C TYR A 139 4.03 -7.22 14.18
N TYR A 140 3.33 -7.95 15.06
CA TYR A 140 2.84 -7.43 16.33
C TYR A 140 3.93 -7.10 17.37
N ARG A 141 5.19 -7.46 17.11
CA ARG A 141 6.36 -7.05 17.90
C ARG A 141 7.03 -5.80 17.36
N MET A 142 6.67 -5.39 16.13
CA MET A 142 7.20 -4.15 15.55
C MET A 142 6.55 -2.94 16.21
N GLU A 143 7.33 -1.88 16.31
CA GLU A 143 6.88 -0.59 16.83
C GLU A 143 7.04 0.45 15.74
N PHE A 144 6.05 1.31 15.60
CA PHE A 144 6.07 2.42 14.65
C PHE A 144 5.58 3.71 15.33
N ASP A 145 6.18 4.83 14.97
CA ASP A 145 5.74 6.17 15.39
C ASP A 145 4.66 6.69 14.41
N TYR A 146 4.82 6.36 13.13
CA TYR A 146 3.90 6.75 12.06
C TYR A 146 3.60 5.57 11.13
N ALA A 147 2.38 5.56 10.58
CA ALA A 147 1.99 4.69 9.48
C ALA A 147 1.39 5.51 8.34
N VAL A 148 1.76 5.20 7.09
CA VAL A 148 1.10 5.69 5.88
C VAL A 148 0.32 4.54 5.27
N GLU A 149 -1.02 4.67 5.19
CA GLU A 149 -1.91 3.59 4.75
C GLU A 149 -3.14 4.20 4.07
N ASP A 150 -3.66 3.54 3.04
CA ASP A 150 -4.88 3.98 2.33
C ASP A 150 -6.10 3.09 2.62
N SER A 151 -5.86 1.86 3.08
CA SER A 151 -6.90 0.85 3.26
C SER A 151 -7.50 0.87 4.66
N PRO A 152 -8.79 1.24 4.82
CA PRO A 152 -9.48 1.09 6.11
C PRO A 152 -9.51 -0.35 6.63
N MET A 153 -9.40 -1.34 5.74
CA MET A 153 -9.34 -2.75 6.13
C MET A 153 -8.05 -3.12 6.84
N ALA A 154 -6.98 -2.32 6.69
CA ALA A 154 -5.70 -2.55 7.34
C ALA A 154 -5.60 -1.88 8.73
N PHE A 155 -6.51 -0.97 9.09
CA PHE A 155 -6.38 -0.18 10.32
C PHE A 155 -6.39 -1.03 11.59
N HIS A 156 -7.11 -2.16 11.63
CA HIS A 156 -7.11 -3.06 12.77
C HIS A 156 -5.73 -3.66 13.09
N PHE A 157 -4.80 -3.68 12.11
CA PHE A 157 -3.42 -4.10 12.37
C PHE A 157 -2.66 -3.12 13.27
N PHE A 158 -3.16 -1.90 13.45
CA PHE A 158 -2.54 -0.86 14.27
C PHE A 158 -3.08 -0.82 15.71
N ASP A 159 -4.11 -1.58 16.05
CA ASP A 159 -4.78 -1.55 17.36
C ASP A 159 -3.85 -1.83 18.54
N HIS A 160 -2.72 -2.53 18.31
CA HIS A 160 -1.72 -2.82 19.33
C HIS A 160 -0.74 -1.66 19.57
N LEU A 161 -0.81 -0.59 18.80
CA LEU A 161 0.09 0.58 18.82
C LEU A 161 -0.68 1.85 19.19
N PRO A 162 -1.03 2.07 20.47
CA PRO A 162 -1.92 3.16 20.88
C PRO A 162 -1.35 4.57 20.64
N GLU A 163 -0.03 4.71 20.53
CA GLU A 163 0.62 6.00 20.27
C GLU A 163 0.93 6.24 18.78
N LEU A 164 0.60 5.26 17.91
CA LEU A 164 0.83 5.35 16.48
C LEU A 164 0.00 6.47 15.86
N LYS A 165 0.62 7.28 15.01
CA LYS A 165 -0.07 8.26 14.17
C LYS A 165 -0.26 7.68 12.77
N VAL A 166 -1.51 7.44 12.38
CA VAL A 166 -1.87 6.88 11.07
C VAL A 166 -2.18 8.03 10.10
N LEU A 167 -1.35 8.17 9.08
CA LEU A 167 -1.50 9.13 8.00
C LEU A 167 -2.26 8.45 6.86
N VAL A 168 -3.58 8.66 6.84
CA VAL A 168 -4.46 8.02 5.86
C VAL A 168 -4.34 8.75 4.53
N TYR A 169 -3.76 8.08 3.53
CA TYR A 169 -3.66 8.64 2.18
C TYR A 169 -5.06 8.69 1.55
N ASP A 170 -5.55 9.88 1.16
CA ASP A 170 -6.89 10.05 0.60
C ASP A 170 -7.02 9.34 -0.75
N ARG A 171 -7.96 8.42 -0.82
CA ARG A 171 -8.28 7.65 -2.02
C ARG A 171 -9.79 7.52 -2.17
N PRO A 172 -10.34 7.34 -3.39
CA PRO A 172 -11.79 7.35 -3.60
C PRO A 172 -12.56 6.36 -2.70
N TRP A 173 -11.97 5.19 -2.38
CA TRP A 173 -12.60 4.15 -1.55
C TRP A 173 -12.58 4.43 -0.06
N ASN A 174 -11.76 5.38 0.41
CA ASN A 174 -11.69 5.69 1.85
C ASN A 174 -12.29 7.05 2.23
N GLN A 175 -12.75 7.86 1.25
CA GLN A 175 -13.26 9.22 1.50
C GLN A 175 -14.45 9.27 2.45
N ASN A 176 -15.31 8.26 2.39
CA ASN A 176 -16.50 8.17 3.25
C ASN A 176 -16.23 7.41 4.57
N TYR A 177 -14.99 6.96 4.79
CA TYR A 177 -14.63 6.30 6.04
C TYR A 177 -14.42 7.35 7.14
N GLU A 178 -15.18 7.22 8.22
CA GLU A 178 -15.04 8.06 9.40
C GLU A 178 -13.77 7.65 10.15
N LEU A 179 -12.79 8.56 10.18
CA LEU A 179 -11.55 8.33 10.91
C LEU A 179 -11.79 8.55 12.40
N SER A 180 -11.10 7.78 13.25
CA SER A 180 -11.01 8.05 14.67
C SER A 180 -10.35 9.41 14.90
N ASP A 181 -10.83 10.17 15.89
CA ASP A 181 -10.21 11.43 16.28
C ASP A 181 -8.84 11.22 16.95
N ASP A 182 -8.57 10.00 17.43
CA ASP A 182 -7.34 9.64 18.12
C ASP A 182 -6.32 9.04 17.14
N GLY A 183 -5.35 9.84 16.73
CA GLY A 183 -4.16 9.38 16.01
C GLY A 183 -4.32 9.17 14.50
N TYR A 184 -5.51 9.36 13.90
CA TYR A 184 -5.74 9.22 12.47
C TYR A 184 -5.86 10.57 11.77
N PHE A 185 -5.07 10.77 10.70
CA PHE A 185 -5.00 12.02 9.98
C PHE A 185 -5.11 11.79 8.47
N ARG A 186 -6.12 12.37 7.84
CA ARG A 186 -6.27 12.33 6.38
C ARG A 186 -5.23 13.24 5.71
N CYS A 187 -4.53 12.70 4.73
CA CYS A 187 -3.54 13.40 3.92
C CYS A 187 -3.86 13.21 2.44
N PHE A 188 -3.83 14.28 1.68
CA PHE A 188 -4.20 14.28 0.26
C PHE A 188 -3.01 14.10 -0.68
N ASN A 189 -1.80 14.17 -0.16
CA ASN A 189 -0.56 14.04 -0.93
C ASN A 189 0.64 13.81 -0.01
N TRP A 190 1.76 13.44 -0.59
CA TRP A 190 3.01 13.20 0.13
C TRP A 190 3.61 14.46 0.77
N GLU A 191 3.29 15.66 0.28
CA GLU A 191 3.72 16.91 0.93
C GLU A 191 3.10 17.05 2.31
N GLN A 192 1.78 16.81 2.43
CA GLN A 192 1.09 16.84 3.74
C GLN A 192 1.57 15.74 4.68
N ILE A 193 1.84 14.52 4.15
CA ILE A 193 2.43 13.43 4.93
C ILE A 193 3.79 13.83 5.48
N ARG A 194 4.67 14.37 4.62
CA ARG A 194 6.00 14.85 5.00
C ARG A 194 5.96 15.94 6.07
N GLU A 195 5.07 16.91 5.91
CA GLU A 195 4.88 17.99 6.89
C GLU A 195 4.48 17.45 8.26
N ARG A 196 3.54 16.49 8.32
CA ARG A 196 3.08 15.92 9.59
C ARG A 196 4.17 15.14 10.30
N VAL A 197 4.98 14.36 9.59
CA VAL A 197 6.14 13.64 10.16
C VAL A 197 7.25 14.61 10.59
N GLY A 198 7.35 15.78 10.00
CA GLY A 198 8.38 16.78 10.28
C GLY A 198 8.03 17.82 11.36
N MET A 199 6.82 17.81 11.91
CA MET A 199 6.34 18.81 12.90
C MET A 199 6.71 18.50 14.36
N GLU A 200 7.53 17.46 14.61
CA GLU A 200 7.97 17.10 15.98
C GLU A 200 9.44 17.42 16.24
#